data_80c1441dbab13d7be25fa64ea738e294
#
_entry.id   80c1441dbab13d7be25fa64ea738e294
#
_cell.length_a   1.000
_cell.length_b   1.000
_cell.length_c   1.000
_cell.angle_alpha   90.00
_cell.angle_beta   90.00
_cell.angle_gamma   90.00
#
_symmetry.space_group_name_H-M   'P 1'
#
loop_
_entity.id
_entity.type
_entity.pdbx_description
1 polymer ?
#
loop_
_entity_poly.entity_id
_entity_poly.type
_entity_poly.pdbx_seq_one_letter_code
_entity_poly.pdbx_strand_id
1 'polypeptide(L)'
;MRMLASNKGNINPLSPASTESGFTLIEMLLALAIVAIMLTVAVLTIPNHDERNWQNNLDQLVASLNAAQDESQMTGIPMRVEIGESGWRFSKSDPMAQSKDVNQPATFIPDAYKAQVWSKPIVMESLQLNLGAEYVTEVLRINIQQEKRSATLIRSNDGHFSWVSP
;
A
#
# COMPACT_ATOMS: atom_id res chain seq x y z
N MET A 1 86.45 -18.25 -54.68
CA MET A 1 85.35 -18.79 -53.94
C MET A 1 84.43 -17.63 -53.41
N ARG A 2 83.35 -17.36 -54.12
CA ARG A 2 82.44 -16.22 -53.80
C ARG A 2 81.21 -16.77 -53.07
N MET A 3 81.00 -16.35 -51.82
CA MET A 3 79.76 -16.64 -51.09
C MET A 3 78.70 -15.58 -51.44
N LEU A 4 77.60 -16.01 -51.93
CA LEU A 4 76.41 -15.21 -52.14
C LEU A 4 75.62 -15.13 -50.86
N ALA A 5 75.43 -13.90 -50.34
CA ALA A 5 74.55 -13.64 -49.19
C ALA A 5 73.09 -13.58 -49.68
N SER A 6 72.25 -14.45 -49.15
CA SER A 6 70.84 -14.46 -49.39
C SER A 6 70.13 -13.39 -48.52
N ASN A 7 69.58 -12.40 -49.22
CA ASN A 7 68.73 -11.36 -48.58
C ASN A 7 67.34 -11.90 -48.36
N LYS A 8 66.93 -12.21 -47.08
CA LYS A 8 65.60 -12.58 -46.69
C LYS A 8 64.79 -11.31 -46.54
N GLY A 9 63.91 -11.01 -47.49
CA GLY A 9 62.95 -9.93 -47.42
C GLY A 9 61.95 -10.18 -46.26
N ASN A 10 61.94 -9.24 -45.34
CA ASN A 10 61.00 -9.21 -44.22
C ASN A 10 59.67 -8.63 -44.72
N ILE A 11 58.67 -9.50 -44.94
CA ILE A 11 57.31 -9.10 -45.30
C ILE A 11 56.54 -8.86 -43.94
N ASN A 12 56.40 -7.59 -43.62
CA ASN A 12 55.54 -7.19 -42.53
C ASN A 12 54.06 -7.54 -42.88
N PRO A 13 53.33 -8.30 -42.06
CA PRO A 13 51.91 -8.48 -42.28
C PRO A 13 51.20 -7.15 -42.04
N LEU A 14 50.45 -6.71 -43.06
CA LEU A 14 49.55 -5.56 -42.94
C LEU A 14 48.55 -5.82 -41.82
N SER A 15 48.63 -5.02 -40.78
CA SER A 15 47.62 -4.98 -39.70
C SER A 15 46.27 -4.66 -40.32
N PRO A 16 45.21 -5.41 -40.02
CA PRO A 16 43.87 -5.04 -40.51
C PRO A 16 43.52 -3.65 -39.95
N ALA A 17 43.21 -2.74 -40.83
CA ALA A 17 42.67 -1.42 -40.44
C ALA A 17 41.38 -1.66 -39.67
N SER A 18 41.38 -1.30 -38.38
CA SER A 18 40.16 -1.23 -37.58
C SER A 18 39.26 -0.16 -38.19
N THR A 19 38.21 -0.59 -38.87
CA THR A 19 37.14 0.31 -39.32
C THR A 19 36.42 0.81 -38.09
N GLU A 20 36.78 1.96 -37.56
CA GLU A 20 36.01 2.67 -36.59
C GLU A 20 34.72 3.15 -37.27
N SER A 21 33.64 2.37 -37.09
CA SER A 21 32.30 2.79 -37.52
C SER A 21 31.76 3.78 -36.52
N GLY A 22 31.77 5.06 -36.82
CA GLY A 22 31.08 6.08 -36.05
C GLY A 22 29.55 5.89 -36.14
N PHE A 23 28.84 6.18 -35.04
CA PHE A 23 27.39 6.17 -35.06
C PHE A 23 26.82 7.19 -36.06
N THR A 24 25.85 6.78 -36.84
CA THR A 24 25.15 7.68 -37.73
C THR A 24 24.12 8.53 -36.96
N LEU A 25 23.86 9.75 -37.47
CA LEU A 25 22.88 10.66 -36.86
C LEU A 25 21.48 10.02 -36.84
N ILE A 26 21.15 9.23 -37.89
CA ILE A 26 19.84 8.54 -37.95
C ILE A 26 19.71 7.43 -36.88
N GLU A 27 20.81 6.74 -36.56
CA GLU A 27 20.84 5.70 -35.55
C GLU A 27 20.59 6.30 -34.15
N MET A 28 21.18 7.46 -33.86
CA MET A 28 20.92 8.20 -32.64
C MET A 28 19.49 8.68 -32.55
N LEU A 29 18.91 9.19 -33.65
CA LEU A 29 17.50 9.60 -33.69
C LEU A 29 16.56 8.41 -33.46
N LEU A 30 16.85 7.27 -34.07
CA LEU A 30 16.07 6.05 -33.90
C LEU A 30 16.16 5.54 -32.46
N ALA A 31 17.37 5.51 -31.90
CA ALA A 31 17.56 5.10 -30.51
C ALA A 31 16.78 6.01 -29.53
N LEU A 32 16.83 7.33 -29.70
CA LEU A 32 16.06 8.28 -28.90
C LEU A 32 14.56 8.10 -29.09
N ALA A 33 14.08 7.81 -30.30
CA ALA A 33 12.67 7.53 -30.54
C ALA A 33 12.20 6.27 -29.81
N ILE A 34 12.99 5.19 -29.82
CA ILE A 34 12.67 3.94 -29.10
C ILE A 34 12.64 4.20 -27.58
N VAL A 35 13.63 4.91 -27.05
CA VAL A 35 13.68 5.27 -25.61
C VAL A 35 12.47 6.11 -25.23
N ALA A 36 12.09 7.10 -26.05
CA ALA A 36 10.91 7.93 -25.79
C ALA A 36 9.62 7.10 -25.73
N ILE A 37 9.44 6.15 -26.65
CA ILE A 37 8.30 5.24 -26.69
C ILE A 37 8.30 4.35 -25.43
N MET A 38 9.44 3.76 -25.07
CA MET A 38 9.56 2.91 -23.86
C MET A 38 9.26 3.69 -22.59
N LEU A 39 9.74 4.92 -22.45
CA LEU A 39 9.43 5.79 -21.30
C LEU A 39 7.94 6.12 -21.22
N THR A 40 7.29 6.38 -22.37
CA THR A 40 5.85 6.66 -22.40
C THR A 40 5.04 5.45 -21.90
N VAL A 41 5.38 4.25 -22.33
CA VAL A 41 4.72 3.01 -21.86
C VAL A 41 5.00 2.78 -20.38
N ALA A 42 6.22 3.00 -19.90
CA ALA A 42 6.58 2.84 -18.49
C ALA A 42 5.76 3.76 -17.57
N VAL A 43 5.53 5.01 -17.97
CA VAL A 43 4.71 5.97 -17.18
C VAL A 43 3.26 5.53 -17.10
N LEU A 44 2.70 4.96 -18.16
CA LEU A 44 1.31 4.48 -18.19
C LEU A 44 1.10 3.21 -17.33
N THR A 45 2.15 2.45 -17.07
CA THR A 45 2.09 1.21 -16.27
C THR A 45 2.35 1.41 -14.78
N ILE A 46 2.64 2.63 -14.32
CA ILE A 46 2.80 2.91 -12.88
C ILE A 46 1.45 2.70 -12.20
N PRO A 47 1.30 1.66 -11.34
CA PRO A 47 0.07 1.43 -10.63
C PRO A 47 -0.28 2.65 -9.77
N ASN A 48 -1.55 3.02 -9.72
CA ASN A 48 -1.99 4.09 -8.84
C ASN A 48 -1.87 3.64 -7.38
N HIS A 49 -0.69 3.85 -6.77
CA HIS A 49 -0.40 3.45 -5.39
C HIS A 49 -1.40 4.06 -4.40
N ASP A 50 -1.88 5.25 -4.68
CA ASP A 50 -2.86 5.93 -3.83
C ASP A 50 -4.20 5.20 -3.80
N GLU A 51 -4.65 4.65 -4.95
CA GLU A 51 -5.88 3.88 -5.02
C GLU A 51 -5.77 2.57 -4.25
N ARG A 52 -4.66 1.85 -4.43
CA ARG A 52 -4.41 0.61 -3.69
C ARG A 52 -4.32 0.85 -2.19
N ASN A 53 -3.62 1.91 -1.77
CA ASN A 53 -3.50 2.26 -0.36
C ASN A 53 -4.86 2.62 0.24
N TRP A 54 -5.71 3.34 -0.51
CA TRP A 54 -7.07 3.65 -0.10
C TRP A 54 -7.91 2.39 0.14
N GLN A 55 -7.95 1.49 -0.84
CA GLN A 55 -8.68 0.22 -0.73
C GLN A 55 -8.12 -0.65 0.41
N ASN A 56 -6.81 -0.79 0.51
CA ASN A 56 -6.16 -1.54 1.59
C ASN A 56 -6.52 -0.98 2.98
N ASN A 57 -6.59 0.33 3.14
CA ASN A 57 -6.99 0.95 4.41
C ASN A 57 -8.44 0.64 4.75
N LEU A 58 -9.36 0.69 3.77
CA LEU A 58 -10.77 0.35 3.98
C LEU A 58 -10.94 -1.14 4.32
N ASP A 59 -10.23 -2.02 3.59
CA ASP A 59 -10.24 -3.46 3.87
C ASP A 59 -9.70 -3.76 5.27
N GLN A 60 -8.62 -3.10 5.66
CA GLN A 60 -8.03 -3.25 7.00
C GLN A 60 -8.97 -2.74 8.10
N LEU A 61 -9.63 -1.60 7.87
CA LEU A 61 -10.64 -1.09 8.79
C LEU A 61 -11.77 -2.12 8.98
N VAL A 62 -12.38 -2.58 7.87
CA VAL A 62 -13.48 -3.54 7.91
C VAL A 62 -13.05 -4.86 8.56
N ALA A 63 -11.89 -5.40 8.20
CA ALA A 63 -11.37 -6.63 8.79
C ALA A 63 -11.16 -6.49 10.31
N SER A 64 -10.60 -5.36 10.76
CA SER A 64 -10.40 -5.11 12.19
C SER A 64 -11.70 -4.89 12.95
N LEU A 65 -12.69 -4.23 12.34
CA LEU A 65 -14.02 -4.04 12.91
C LEU A 65 -14.75 -5.38 13.08
N ASN A 66 -14.75 -6.22 12.05
CA ASN A 66 -15.38 -7.54 12.11
C ASN A 66 -14.69 -8.45 13.13
N ALA A 67 -13.36 -8.49 13.15
CA ALA A 67 -12.63 -9.25 14.16
C ALA A 67 -12.93 -8.79 15.59
N ALA A 68 -13.03 -7.48 15.83
CA ALA A 68 -13.39 -6.93 17.13
C ALA A 68 -14.86 -7.20 17.51
N GLN A 69 -15.76 -7.19 16.54
CA GLN A 69 -17.16 -7.58 16.72
C GLN A 69 -17.27 -9.04 17.16
N ASP A 70 -16.61 -9.94 16.43
CA ASP A 70 -16.61 -11.38 16.72
C ASP A 70 -15.98 -11.69 18.08
N GLU A 71 -14.80 -11.10 18.38
CA GLU A 71 -14.15 -11.29 19.68
C GLU A 71 -15.02 -10.78 20.82
N SER A 72 -15.65 -9.63 20.64
CA SER A 72 -16.55 -9.06 21.65
C SER A 72 -17.77 -9.95 21.91
N GLN A 73 -18.34 -10.54 20.85
CA GLN A 73 -19.45 -11.51 20.98
C GLN A 73 -18.98 -12.80 21.67
N MET A 74 -17.82 -13.33 21.29
CA MET A 74 -17.30 -14.58 21.86
C MET A 74 -16.90 -14.45 23.33
N THR A 75 -16.34 -13.31 23.72
CA THR A 75 -15.84 -13.09 25.09
C THR A 75 -16.89 -12.46 26.01
N GLY A 76 -17.94 -11.87 25.45
CA GLY A 76 -18.92 -11.06 26.20
C GLY A 76 -18.35 -9.74 26.72
N ILE A 77 -17.13 -9.36 26.33
CA ILE A 77 -16.49 -8.11 26.72
C ILE A 77 -16.73 -7.06 25.64
N PRO A 78 -17.50 -6.00 25.91
CA PRO A 78 -17.78 -4.98 24.92
C PRO A 78 -16.48 -4.28 24.48
N MET A 79 -16.32 -4.09 23.19
CA MET A 79 -15.24 -3.31 22.62
C MET A 79 -15.79 -1.99 22.06
N ARG A 80 -14.99 -0.95 22.14
CA ARG A 80 -15.30 0.34 21.54
C ARG A 80 -14.25 0.66 20.48
N VAL A 81 -14.69 1.12 19.33
CA VAL A 81 -13.83 1.69 18.31
C VAL A 81 -14.09 3.17 18.18
N GLU A 82 -13.03 3.92 18.02
CA GLU A 82 -13.05 5.34 17.66
C GLU A 82 -12.40 5.49 16.30
N ILE A 83 -13.13 6.03 15.34
CA ILE A 83 -12.69 6.29 13.96
C ILE A 83 -12.69 7.78 13.75
N GLY A 84 -11.58 8.34 13.29
CA GLY A 84 -11.43 9.77 13.06
C GLY A 84 -10.56 10.06 11.82
N GLU A 85 -10.30 11.34 11.59
CA GLU A 85 -9.57 11.84 10.42
C GLU A 85 -8.17 11.26 10.27
N SER A 86 -7.49 10.94 11.38
CA SER A 86 -6.11 10.43 11.37
C SER A 86 -6.01 8.91 11.35
N GLY A 87 -7.06 8.19 11.75
CA GLY A 87 -7.04 6.74 11.87
C GLY A 87 -8.15 6.18 12.74
N TRP A 88 -7.97 4.94 13.21
CA TRP A 88 -8.90 4.30 14.12
C TRP A 88 -8.18 3.55 15.23
N ARG A 89 -8.84 3.42 16.36
CA ARG A 89 -8.32 2.74 17.54
C ARG A 89 -9.42 1.99 18.28
N PHE A 90 -9.03 0.90 18.92
CA PHE A 90 -9.91 0.08 19.73
C PHE A 90 -9.60 0.25 21.20
N SER A 91 -10.63 0.15 22.02
CA SER A 91 -10.52 0.08 23.49
C SER A 91 -11.47 -0.97 24.02
N LYS A 92 -11.03 -1.77 25.00
CA LYS A 92 -11.92 -2.68 25.72
C LYS A 92 -12.66 -1.87 26.78
N SER A 93 -13.96 -2.03 26.83
CA SER A 93 -14.78 -1.45 27.91
C SER A 93 -14.72 -2.43 29.07
N ASP A 94 -13.77 -2.24 29.99
CA ASP A 94 -13.74 -3.02 31.21
C ASP A 94 -14.70 -2.38 32.23
N PRO A 95 -15.85 -3.00 32.55
CA PRO A 95 -16.77 -2.47 33.52
C PRO A 95 -16.19 -2.45 34.95
N MET A 96 -15.09 -3.17 35.20
CA MET A 96 -14.41 -3.22 36.50
C MET A 96 -13.19 -2.29 36.59
N ALA A 97 -12.76 -1.67 35.50
CA ALA A 97 -11.59 -0.77 35.48
C ALA A 97 -11.86 0.63 36.06
N GLN A 98 -12.75 0.75 37.09
CA GLN A 98 -12.87 1.98 37.87
C GLN A 98 -11.76 2.15 38.93
N SER A 99 -10.86 1.19 39.07
CA SER A 99 -9.68 1.36 39.94
C SER A 99 -8.54 1.97 39.11
N LYS A 100 -8.24 3.20 39.45
CA LYS A 100 -7.08 3.97 39.03
C LYS A 100 -5.76 3.34 39.53
N ASP A 101 -5.36 2.22 38.98
CA ASP A 101 -3.99 1.73 39.14
C ASP A 101 -3.21 2.02 37.89
N VAL A 102 -2.45 3.11 37.96
CA VAL A 102 -1.54 3.63 36.89
C VAL A 102 -0.42 2.62 36.53
N ASN A 103 -0.34 1.48 37.22
CA ASN A 103 0.70 0.47 37.08
C ASN A 103 0.23 -0.89 36.54
N GLN A 104 -0.98 -0.99 35.98
CA GLN A 104 -1.30 -2.23 35.30
C GLN A 104 -0.54 -2.32 33.97
N PRO A 105 0.15 -3.46 33.72
CA PRO A 105 0.79 -3.68 32.43
C PRO A 105 -0.27 -3.55 31.33
N ALA A 106 0.03 -2.78 30.31
CA ALA A 106 -0.85 -2.59 29.16
C ALA A 106 -1.44 -3.93 28.75
N THR A 107 -2.75 -4.09 28.88
CA THR A 107 -3.45 -5.29 28.46
C THR A 107 -2.99 -5.61 27.06
N PHE A 108 -2.47 -6.83 26.84
CA PHE A 108 -2.00 -7.25 25.53
C PHE A 108 -3.09 -6.97 24.50
N ILE A 109 -2.83 -6.01 23.65
CA ILE A 109 -3.71 -5.68 22.52
C ILE A 109 -3.17 -6.43 21.32
N PRO A 110 -3.90 -7.43 20.78
CA PRO A 110 -3.51 -8.10 19.55
C PRO A 110 -3.23 -7.09 18.44
N ASP A 111 -2.32 -7.42 17.53
CA ASP A 111 -1.91 -6.52 16.43
C ASP A 111 -3.10 -6.03 15.60
N ALA A 112 -4.14 -6.85 15.46
CA ALA A 112 -5.39 -6.50 14.77
C ALA A 112 -6.12 -5.29 15.37
N TYR A 113 -5.90 -5.00 16.68
CA TYR A 113 -6.58 -3.91 17.40
C TYR A 113 -5.65 -2.76 17.76
N LYS A 114 -4.41 -2.79 17.31
CA LYS A 114 -3.52 -1.64 17.46
C LYS A 114 -4.10 -0.43 16.70
N ALA A 115 -3.83 0.75 17.24
CA ALA A 115 -4.19 1.98 16.54
C ALA A 115 -3.58 2.00 15.14
N GLN A 116 -4.41 2.26 14.16
CA GLN A 116 -4.05 2.34 12.75
C GLN A 116 -4.20 3.78 12.26
N VAL A 117 -3.40 4.14 11.29
CA VAL A 117 -3.38 5.48 10.71
C VAL A 117 -3.72 5.38 9.22
N TRP A 118 -4.56 6.29 8.73
CA TRP A 118 -4.83 6.37 7.30
C TRP A 118 -3.54 6.73 6.54
N SER A 119 -3.36 6.17 5.35
CA SER A 119 -2.25 6.54 4.47
C SER A 119 -2.26 8.03 4.09
N LYS A 120 -3.44 8.63 4.05
CA LYS A 120 -3.70 10.07 3.92
C LYS A 120 -4.89 10.43 4.79
N PRO A 121 -4.97 11.66 5.33
CA PRO A 121 -6.11 12.09 6.13
C PRO A 121 -7.42 11.94 5.37
N ILE A 122 -8.46 11.59 6.11
CA ILE A 122 -9.82 11.48 5.59
C ILE A 122 -10.70 12.62 6.12
N VAL A 123 -11.80 12.88 5.43
CA VAL A 123 -12.85 13.79 5.88
C VAL A 123 -14.03 12.95 6.33
N MET A 124 -14.27 12.95 7.64
CA MET A 124 -15.44 12.36 8.29
C MET A 124 -15.64 12.96 9.68
N GLU A 125 -16.83 12.90 10.18
CA GLU A 125 -17.08 13.19 11.60
C GLU A 125 -16.48 12.06 12.46
N SER A 126 -15.83 12.42 13.57
CA SER A 126 -15.32 11.43 14.52
C SER A 126 -16.47 10.55 15.03
N LEU A 127 -16.31 9.25 14.92
CA LEU A 127 -17.32 8.27 15.22
C LEU A 127 -16.85 7.34 16.33
N GLN A 128 -17.71 7.10 17.31
CA GLN A 128 -17.51 6.08 18.32
C GLN A 128 -18.59 5.01 18.19
N LEU A 129 -18.17 3.75 18.05
CA LEU A 129 -19.06 2.60 17.98
C LEU A 129 -18.78 1.62 19.09
N ASN A 130 -19.86 1.07 19.68
CA ASN A 130 -19.77 -0.08 20.56
C ASN A 130 -19.97 -1.35 19.73
N LEU A 131 -19.05 -2.29 19.92
CA LEU A 131 -19.02 -3.60 19.27
C LEU A 131 -19.45 -4.69 20.25
N GLY A 132 -19.91 -5.83 19.75
CA GLY A 132 -20.34 -6.97 20.56
C GLY A 132 -21.85 -7.09 20.71
N ALA A 133 -22.64 -6.15 20.19
CA ALA A 133 -24.09 -6.34 20.14
C ALA A 133 -24.42 -7.46 19.13
N GLU A 134 -25.23 -8.41 19.58
CA GLU A 134 -25.66 -9.55 18.75
C GLU A 134 -26.59 -9.11 17.60
N TYR A 135 -27.42 -8.11 17.87
CA TYR A 135 -28.29 -7.51 16.87
C TYR A 135 -28.22 -6.00 16.90
N VAL A 136 -28.19 -5.40 15.74
CA VAL A 136 -28.21 -3.94 15.56
C VAL A 136 -29.56 -3.55 14.96
N THR A 137 -30.27 -2.68 15.65
CA THR A 137 -31.64 -2.28 15.25
C THR A 137 -31.66 -1.50 13.94
N GLU A 138 -30.58 -0.76 13.66
CA GLU A 138 -30.50 0.10 12.47
C GLU A 138 -29.22 -0.16 11.67
N VAL A 139 -29.35 -0.19 10.36
CA VAL A 139 -28.21 -0.23 9.46
C VAL A 139 -27.50 1.11 9.51
N LEU A 140 -26.26 1.10 9.96
CA LEU A 140 -25.42 2.29 10.01
C LEU A 140 -24.71 2.47 8.66
N ARG A 141 -24.76 3.68 8.12
CA ARG A 141 -24.04 4.07 6.89
C ARG A 141 -23.20 5.31 7.17
N ILE A 142 -21.90 5.21 6.90
CA ILE A 142 -20.94 6.27 7.16
C ILE A 142 -20.19 6.56 5.88
N ASN A 143 -20.23 7.81 5.44
CA ASN A 143 -19.48 8.24 4.28
C ASN A 143 -18.06 8.66 4.72
N ILE A 144 -17.06 8.05 4.09
CA ILE A 144 -15.64 8.32 4.31
C ILE A 144 -15.09 8.92 3.02
N GLN A 145 -14.45 10.07 3.09
CA GLN A 145 -13.90 10.75 1.92
C GLN A 145 -12.40 10.98 2.09
N GLN A 146 -11.67 10.77 1.01
CA GLN A 146 -10.24 11.06 0.94
C GLN A 146 -9.93 11.73 -0.41
N GLU A 147 -9.63 13.01 -0.40
CA GLU A 147 -9.42 13.79 -1.62
C GLU A 147 -10.62 13.70 -2.58
N LYS A 148 -10.45 13.01 -3.72
CA LYS A 148 -11.48 12.80 -4.75
C LYS A 148 -12.21 11.46 -4.64
N ARG A 149 -11.88 10.66 -3.61
CA ARG A 149 -12.42 9.31 -3.41
C ARG A 149 -13.44 9.34 -2.30
N SER A 150 -14.44 8.50 -2.42
CA SER A 150 -15.40 8.29 -1.35
C SER A 150 -15.73 6.81 -1.24
N ALA A 151 -16.08 6.39 -0.04
CA ALA A 151 -16.58 5.06 0.26
C ALA A 151 -17.64 5.16 1.34
N THR A 152 -18.59 4.25 1.33
CA THR A 152 -19.58 4.13 2.39
C THR A 152 -19.29 2.89 3.20
N LEU A 153 -18.97 3.07 4.48
CA LEU A 153 -18.90 1.99 5.47
C LEU A 153 -20.33 1.67 5.90
N ILE A 154 -20.68 0.39 5.87
CA ILE A 154 -22.02 -0.11 6.20
C ILE A 154 -21.88 -1.11 7.33
N ARG A 155 -22.67 -0.94 8.38
CA ARG A 155 -22.89 -1.96 9.42
C ARG A 155 -24.24 -2.60 9.17
N SER A 156 -24.27 -3.91 8.94
CA SER A 156 -25.47 -4.68 8.72
C SER A 156 -26.18 -5.05 10.05
N ASN A 157 -27.39 -5.59 9.96
CA ASN A 157 -28.19 -5.94 11.14
C ASN A 157 -27.59 -7.07 11.99
N ASP A 158 -26.71 -7.90 11.40
CA ASP A 158 -25.92 -8.92 12.12
C ASP A 158 -24.69 -8.36 12.81
N GLY A 159 -24.49 -7.03 12.72
CA GLY A 159 -23.39 -6.33 13.35
C GLY A 159 -22.09 -6.27 12.53
N HIS A 160 -22.03 -6.98 11.38
CA HIS A 160 -20.84 -7.00 10.54
C HIS A 160 -20.72 -5.77 9.65
N PHE A 161 -19.48 -5.45 9.34
CA PHE A 161 -19.13 -4.29 8.54
C PHE A 161 -18.71 -4.69 7.13
N SER A 162 -19.05 -3.84 6.18
CA SER A 162 -18.60 -3.89 4.79
C SER A 162 -18.42 -2.48 4.27
N TRP A 163 -17.73 -2.31 3.17
CA TRP A 163 -17.66 -1.02 2.50
C TRP A 163 -18.05 -1.15 1.02
N VAL A 164 -18.59 -0.09 0.47
CA VAL A 164 -18.92 0.02 -0.96
C VAL A 164 -18.36 1.32 -1.52
N SER A 165 -17.90 1.25 -2.74
CA SER A 165 -17.57 2.45 -3.54
C SER A 165 -18.86 2.98 -4.19
N PRO A 166 -19.00 4.28 -4.35
CA PRO A 166 -20.16 4.89 -5.02
C PRO A 166 -20.22 4.53 -6.50
#